data_e00b759070e16ac98aca4f42d423b395
#
_entry.id   e00b759070e16ac98aca4f42d423b395
#
_cell.length_a   1.000
_cell.length_b   1.000
_cell.length_c   1.000
_cell.angle_alpha   90.00
_cell.angle_beta   90.00
_cell.angle_gamma   90.00
#
_symmetry.space_group_name_H-M   'P 1'
#
loop_
_entity.id
_entity.type
_entity.pdbx_description
1 polymer ?
#
loop_
_entity_poly.entity_id
_entity_poly.type
_entity_poly.pdbx_seq_one_letter_code
_entity_poly.pdbx_strand_id
1 'polypeptide(L)'
;MGSQDIIYYCNPVFRPPSEGNSLLIQLTEGCTYQCDFCMSNLRKNFKIRSVDEVKRDLDIGTRSKYSSSVRKLFFLDGNAMVTPVEKLLELTNYAMKIFPNLERVGVYAHAKDILKKSDEDLKALSNAGLKIAYVGFETGSDELLKMVHKNATKIDFINASKKLMKADITLSATFINGLGGANNESVSKTHALESADLVNKICPDDERMWYIAFLSLMVPPGTVMYEKKLRNEFKEMNSYEILTELKLFVESINFPNKSANCIFRSNHASNYLPLRGVLERDKSKILNIIESGLRNKNILRAEHYRAL
;
A
#
# COMPACT_ATOMS: atom_id res chain seq x y z
N MET A 1 -19.80 30.27 7.61
CA MET A 1 -19.62 28.87 7.20
C MET A 1 -19.37 28.08 8.48
N GLY A 2 -20.38 27.31 8.91
CA GLY A 2 -20.31 26.56 10.17
C GLY A 2 -19.42 25.33 10.00
N SER A 3 -18.90 24.78 11.08
CA SER A 3 -18.04 23.57 11.17
C SER A 3 -18.69 22.28 10.59
N GLN A 4 -19.90 22.38 10.02
CA GLN A 4 -20.67 21.26 9.45
C GLN A 4 -20.39 20.99 7.97
N ASP A 5 -19.62 21.83 7.26
CA ASP A 5 -19.41 21.76 5.81
C ASP A 5 -17.99 21.29 5.41
N ILE A 6 -17.27 20.64 6.32
CA ILE A 6 -15.91 20.15 6.07
C ILE A 6 -15.86 18.65 6.30
N ILE A 7 -15.28 17.91 5.34
CA ILE A 7 -15.01 16.47 5.49
C ILE A 7 -14.07 16.28 6.68
N TYR A 8 -14.43 15.37 7.56
CA TYR A 8 -13.68 15.09 8.78
C TYR A 8 -12.45 14.22 8.51
N TYR A 9 -11.32 14.58 9.14
CA TYR A 9 -10.13 13.76 9.18
C TYR A 9 -9.48 13.76 10.58
N CYS A 10 -9.30 12.55 11.13
CA CYS A 10 -8.41 12.31 12.27
C CYS A 10 -6.97 12.21 11.76
N ASN A 11 -6.21 13.29 11.88
CA ASN A 11 -4.85 13.39 11.33
C ASN A 11 -3.80 12.64 12.19
N PRO A 12 -2.65 12.22 11.57
CA PRO A 12 -2.32 12.32 10.14
C PRO A 12 -3.05 11.28 9.31
N VAL A 13 -3.42 11.61 8.06
CA VAL A 13 -3.96 10.66 7.09
C VAL A 13 -2.99 10.50 5.91
N PHE A 14 -2.86 9.27 5.43
CA PHE A 14 -1.97 8.94 4.32
C PHE A 14 -2.77 8.34 3.17
N ARG A 15 -2.31 8.57 1.96
CA ARG A 15 -2.88 7.98 0.74
C ARG A 15 -1.79 7.51 -0.20
N PRO A 16 -2.03 6.49 -1.02
CA PRO A 16 -1.11 6.13 -2.09
C PRO A 16 -0.98 7.30 -3.10
N PRO A 17 0.20 7.55 -3.70
CA PRO A 17 0.35 8.57 -4.73
C PRO A 17 -0.63 8.42 -5.90
N SER A 18 -1.00 7.19 -6.24
CA SER A 18 -1.99 6.86 -7.28
C SER A 18 -3.43 7.28 -6.96
N GLU A 19 -3.71 7.59 -5.70
CA GLU A 19 -5.00 8.11 -5.22
C GLU A 19 -4.98 9.64 -5.01
N GLY A 20 -4.00 10.34 -5.60
CA GLY A 20 -3.85 11.80 -5.50
C GLY A 20 -5.08 12.59 -5.95
N ASN A 21 -5.81 12.07 -6.93
CA ASN A 21 -7.03 12.68 -7.50
C ASN A 21 -8.31 11.96 -7.05
N SER A 22 -8.25 11.14 -6.00
CA SER A 22 -9.43 10.48 -5.44
C SER A 22 -10.10 11.35 -4.39
N LEU A 23 -11.43 11.28 -4.30
CA LEU A 23 -12.12 11.77 -3.11
C LEU A 23 -11.71 10.89 -1.93
N LEU A 24 -11.15 11.51 -0.90
CA LEU A 24 -10.66 10.81 0.28
C LEU A 24 -11.74 10.82 1.35
N ILE A 25 -12.14 9.66 1.84
CA ILE A 25 -13.13 9.53 2.92
C ILE A 25 -12.56 8.63 4.00
N GLN A 26 -12.42 9.14 5.20
CA GLN A 26 -11.90 8.36 6.32
C GLN A 26 -12.98 7.44 6.87
N LEU A 27 -12.78 6.12 6.72
CA LEU A 27 -13.70 5.08 7.19
C LEU A 27 -13.31 4.53 8.56
N THR A 28 -11.99 4.41 8.79
CA THR A 28 -11.45 4.02 10.08
C THR A 28 -10.48 5.08 10.59
N GLU A 29 -10.30 5.17 11.90
CA GLU A 29 -9.26 5.96 12.55
C GLU A 29 -8.22 4.99 13.12
N GLY A 30 -6.95 5.17 12.78
CA GLY A 30 -5.88 4.25 13.16
C GLY A 30 -5.97 2.88 12.46
N CYS A 31 -5.33 1.89 13.05
CA CYS A 31 -5.27 0.52 12.53
C CYS A 31 -5.37 -0.50 13.67
N THR A 32 -5.89 -1.68 13.37
CA THR A 32 -5.93 -2.82 14.31
C THR A 32 -4.56 -3.48 14.52
N TYR A 33 -3.56 -3.11 13.71
CA TYR A 33 -2.21 -3.64 13.76
C TYR A 33 -1.21 -2.55 14.15
N GLN A 34 -0.15 -2.93 14.87
CA GLN A 34 0.87 -2.00 15.39
C GLN A 34 2.25 -2.40 14.87
N CYS A 35 2.48 -2.21 13.57
CA CYS A 35 3.78 -2.48 12.96
C CYS A 35 4.81 -1.45 13.45
N ASP A 36 6.03 -1.89 13.79
CA ASP A 36 7.08 -1.08 14.41
C ASP A 36 7.49 0.17 13.62
N PHE A 37 7.36 0.13 12.31
CA PHE A 37 7.71 1.23 11.40
C PHE A 37 6.57 2.20 11.12
N CYS A 38 5.32 1.84 11.51
CA CYS A 38 4.14 2.55 11.03
C CYS A 38 3.85 3.82 11.85
N MET A 39 3.83 4.97 11.16
CA MET A 39 3.45 6.24 11.77
C MET A 39 1.96 6.57 11.65
N SER A 40 1.19 5.85 10.82
CA SER A 40 -0.24 6.12 10.61
C SER A 40 -1.07 5.98 11.89
N ASN A 41 -0.58 5.18 12.84
CA ASN A 41 -1.25 4.88 14.10
C ASN A 41 -0.81 5.75 15.27
N LEU A 42 0.22 6.60 15.07
CA LEU A 42 0.70 7.47 16.13
C LEU A 42 -0.43 8.39 16.60
N ARG A 43 -0.71 8.34 17.91
CA ARG A 43 -1.73 9.17 18.57
C ARG A 43 -3.17 8.90 18.14
N LYS A 44 -3.47 7.72 17.53
CA LYS A 44 -4.82 7.31 17.17
C LYS A 44 -5.25 6.08 17.95
N ASN A 45 -6.46 6.12 18.50
CA ASN A 45 -7.15 4.92 18.96
C ASN A 45 -7.92 4.33 17.78
N PHE A 46 -7.86 3.00 17.60
CA PHE A 46 -8.60 2.36 16.52
C PHE A 46 -10.11 2.53 16.72
N LYS A 47 -10.77 3.01 15.65
CA LYS A 47 -12.23 3.15 15.58
C LYS A 47 -12.71 2.89 14.16
N ILE A 48 -13.82 2.18 14.00
CA ILE A 48 -14.59 2.14 12.76
C ILE A 48 -15.67 3.22 12.90
N ARG A 49 -15.70 4.21 12.03
CA ARG A 49 -16.69 5.27 12.05
C ARG A 49 -18.09 4.73 11.73
N SER A 50 -19.12 5.38 12.25
CA SER A 50 -20.50 5.00 11.95
C SER A 50 -20.85 5.28 10.48
N VAL A 51 -21.82 4.56 9.96
CA VAL A 51 -22.32 4.77 8.59
C VAL A 51 -22.80 6.21 8.38
N ASP A 52 -23.49 6.78 9.36
CA ASP A 52 -24.01 8.15 9.29
C ASP A 52 -22.88 9.20 9.26
N GLU A 53 -21.80 9.00 10.05
CA GLU A 53 -20.64 9.88 10.00
C GLU A 53 -19.98 9.88 8.62
N VAL A 54 -19.83 8.70 8.01
CA VAL A 54 -19.21 8.55 6.69
C VAL A 54 -20.11 9.05 5.57
N LYS A 55 -21.41 8.78 5.63
CA LYS A 55 -22.40 9.33 4.66
C LYS A 55 -22.44 10.86 4.70
N ARG A 56 -22.36 11.46 5.89
CA ARG A 56 -22.27 12.93 6.00
C ARG A 56 -21.05 13.48 5.26
N ASP A 57 -19.88 12.85 5.39
CA ASP A 57 -18.69 13.28 4.67
C ASP A 57 -18.83 13.10 3.14
N LEU A 58 -19.48 12.01 2.71
CA LEU A 58 -19.83 11.79 1.31
C LEU A 58 -20.77 12.88 0.78
N ASP A 59 -21.80 13.25 1.54
CA ASP A 59 -22.74 14.32 1.18
C ASP A 59 -22.06 15.69 1.11
N ILE A 60 -21.12 15.97 2.00
CA ILE A 60 -20.27 17.18 1.91
C ILE A 60 -19.47 17.16 0.60
N GLY A 61 -18.92 16.00 0.22
CA GLY A 61 -18.20 15.83 -1.04
C GLY A 61 -19.03 16.17 -2.28
N THR A 62 -20.35 15.86 -2.25
CA THR A 62 -21.26 16.19 -3.37
C THR A 62 -21.52 17.68 -3.53
N ARG A 63 -21.41 18.46 -2.46
CA ARG A 63 -21.60 19.93 -2.48
C ARG A 63 -20.40 20.68 -3.08
N SER A 64 -19.27 19.99 -3.29
CA SER A 64 -18.10 20.57 -3.95
C SER A 64 -18.39 20.86 -5.42
N LYS A 65 -17.92 22.00 -5.92
CA LYS A 65 -17.96 22.33 -7.37
C LYS A 65 -17.22 21.31 -8.24
N TYR A 66 -16.42 20.44 -7.64
CA TYR A 66 -15.68 19.36 -8.31
C TYR A 66 -16.38 18.00 -8.19
N SER A 67 -17.56 17.92 -7.61
CA SER A 67 -18.27 16.64 -7.38
C SER A 67 -18.52 15.85 -8.67
N SER A 68 -18.83 16.52 -9.78
CA SER A 68 -18.99 15.89 -11.10
C SER A 68 -17.68 15.37 -11.71
N SER A 69 -16.53 15.78 -11.22
CA SER A 69 -15.22 15.30 -11.66
C SER A 69 -14.69 14.12 -10.82
N VAL A 70 -15.40 13.72 -9.76
CA VAL A 70 -15.01 12.59 -8.91
C VAL A 70 -15.17 11.28 -9.68
N ARG A 71 -14.04 10.70 -10.10
CA ARG A 71 -13.96 9.40 -10.78
C ARG A 71 -13.55 8.28 -9.83
N LYS A 72 -12.89 8.63 -8.72
CA LYS A 72 -12.31 7.68 -7.76
C LYS A 72 -12.61 8.15 -6.35
N LEU A 73 -12.95 7.19 -5.50
CA LEU A 73 -13.08 7.38 -4.07
C LEU A 73 -12.10 6.45 -3.36
N PHE A 74 -11.52 6.88 -2.28
CA PHE A 74 -10.61 6.08 -1.49
C PHE A 74 -10.99 6.09 -0.01
N PHE A 75 -11.32 4.92 0.53
CA PHE A 75 -11.56 4.76 1.96
C PHE A 75 -10.24 4.68 2.72
N LEU A 76 -9.94 5.74 3.47
CA LEU A 76 -8.86 5.84 4.44
C LEU A 76 -9.31 5.16 5.74
N ASP A 77 -8.55 4.81 6.69
CA ASP A 77 -7.21 4.95 7.17
C ASP A 77 -6.59 3.56 7.32
N GLY A 78 -5.51 3.41 8.01
CA GLY A 78 -4.61 2.27 8.16
C GLY A 78 -5.07 0.86 7.70
N ASN A 79 -6.33 0.49 7.93
CA ASN A 79 -6.91 -0.80 7.49
C ASN A 79 -8.44 -0.70 7.37
N ALA A 80 -8.94 0.03 6.38
CA ALA A 80 -10.39 0.20 6.20
C ALA A 80 -11.11 -1.12 5.81
N MET A 81 -10.40 -2.12 5.26
CA MET A 81 -10.97 -3.44 4.95
C MET A 81 -11.43 -4.24 6.18
N VAL A 82 -11.01 -3.88 7.40
CA VAL A 82 -11.49 -4.52 8.63
C VAL A 82 -12.98 -4.26 8.90
N THR A 83 -13.53 -3.21 8.30
CA THR A 83 -14.95 -2.85 8.44
C THR A 83 -15.85 -4.02 8.05
N PRO A 84 -16.95 -4.28 8.81
CA PRO A 84 -17.94 -5.30 8.46
C PRO A 84 -18.47 -5.14 7.03
N VAL A 85 -18.73 -6.27 6.38
CA VAL A 85 -19.10 -6.32 4.95
C VAL A 85 -20.34 -5.49 4.66
N GLU A 86 -21.35 -5.59 5.49
CA GLU A 86 -22.62 -4.88 5.34
C GLU A 86 -22.41 -3.36 5.31
N LYS A 87 -21.54 -2.85 6.19
CA LYS A 87 -21.20 -1.43 6.23
C LYS A 87 -20.39 -1.00 5.00
N LEU A 88 -19.41 -1.81 4.58
CA LEU A 88 -18.64 -1.54 3.36
C LEU A 88 -19.55 -1.52 2.12
N LEU A 89 -20.47 -2.49 2.01
CA LEU A 89 -21.44 -2.54 0.92
C LEU A 89 -22.36 -1.32 0.93
N GLU A 90 -22.93 -0.97 2.10
CA GLU A 90 -23.81 0.18 2.23
C GLU A 90 -23.12 1.47 1.81
N LEU A 91 -21.89 1.71 2.31
CA LEU A 91 -21.13 2.93 2.01
C LEU A 91 -20.65 2.98 0.57
N THR A 92 -20.23 1.83 0.01
CA THR A 92 -19.80 1.75 -1.39
C THR A 92 -20.95 2.01 -2.34
N ASN A 93 -22.10 1.35 -2.12
CA ASN A 93 -23.33 1.57 -2.90
C ASN A 93 -23.82 3.02 -2.79
N TYR A 94 -23.78 3.59 -1.58
CA TYR A 94 -24.16 4.99 -1.37
C TYR A 94 -23.26 5.93 -2.17
N ALA A 95 -21.95 5.75 -2.11
CA ALA A 95 -21.00 6.56 -2.87
C ALA A 95 -21.23 6.46 -4.39
N MET A 96 -21.40 5.22 -4.92
CA MET A 96 -21.71 4.99 -6.33
C MET A 96 -23.02 5.65 -6.77
N LYS A 97 -24.00 5.73 -5.88
CA LYS A 97 -25.30 6.38 -6.15
C LYS A 97 -25.20 7.90 -6.24
N ILE A 98 -24.45 8.54 -5.33
CA ILE A 98 -24.43 10.00 -5.20
C ILE A 98 -23.37 10.70 -6.05
N PHE A 99 -22.34 9.98 -6.53
CA PHE A 99 -21.35 10.49 -7.45
C PHE A 99 -21.54 9.88 -8.85
N PRO A 100 -22.21 10.57 -9.78
CA PRO A 100 -22.65 9.97 -11.06
C PRO A 100 -21.52 9.52 -11.97
N ASN A 101 -20.32 10.06 -11.78
CA ASN A 101 -19.13 9.73 -12.58
C ASN A 101 -18.11 8.88 -11.83
N LEU A 102 -18.48 8.33 -10.65
CA LEU A 102 -17.59 7.48 -9.86
C LEU A 102 -17.40 6.13 -10.57
N GLU A 103 -16.15 5.82 -10.90
CA GLU A 103 -15.76 4.60 -11.61
C GLU A 103 -15.38 3.48 -10.65
N ARG A 104 -14.80 3.85 -9.49
CA ARG A 104 -14.34 2.88 -8.50
C ARG A 104 -14.17 3.44 -7.10
N VAL A 105 -14.25 2.54 -6.14
CA VAL A 105 -13.83 2.74 -4.76
C VAL A 105 -12.54 1.94 -4.51
N GLY A 106 -11.57 2.54 -3.83
CA GLY A 106 -10.35 1.90 -3.35
C GLY A 106 -10.31 1.85 -1.83
N VAL A 107 -9.47 0.97 -1.28
CA VAL A 107 -9.39 0.76 0.17
C VAL A 107 -8.00 0.34 0.60
N TYR A 108 -7.54 0.76 1.80
CA TYR A 108 -6.44 0.08 2.47
C TYR A 108 -6.91 -1.22 3.11
N ALA A 109 -6.08 -2.26 3.01
CA ALA A 109 -6.41 -3.58 3.50
C ALA A 109 -5.19 -4.27 4.15
N HIS A 110 -5.47 -5.11 5.15
CA HIS A 110 -4.53 -6.08 5.67
C HIS A 110 -4.91 -7.49 5.21
N ALA A 111 -3.93 -8.34 4.92
CA ALA A 111 -4.17 -9.69 4.37
C ALA A 111 -5.15 -10.50 5.23
N LYS A 112 -4.98 -10.51 6.55
CA LYS A 112 -5.86 -11.25 7.46
C LYS A 112 -7.32 -10.80 7.41
N ASP A 113 -7.59 -9.51 7.17
CA ASP A 113 -8.96 -9.01 7.11
C ASP A 113 -9.61 -9.28 5.73
N ILE A 114 -8.82 -9.43 4.68
CA ILE A 114 -9.27 -9.99 3.41
C ILE A 114 -9.64 -11.46 3.59
N LEU A 115 -8.78 -12.24 4.27
CA LEU A 115 -8.99 -13.68 4.49
C LEU A 115 -10.21 -14.00 5.35
N LYS A 116 -10.61 -13.11 6.26
CA LYS A 116 -11.82 -13.25 7.09
C LYS A 116 -13.13 -13.08 6.31
N LYS A 117 -13.11 -12.43 5.15
CA LYS A 117 -14.31 -12.27 4.30
C LYS A 117 -14.49 -13.50 3.45
N SER A 118 -15.73 -13.90 3.20
CA SER A 118 -16.02 -14.99 2.26
C SER A 118 -15.69 -14.57 0.81
N ASP A 119 -15.66 -15.52 -0.11
CA ASP A 119 -15.49 -15.21 -1.53
C ASP A 119 -16.72 -14.46 -2.07
N GLU A 120 -17.90 -14.81 -1.57
CA GLU A 120 -19.18 -14.15 -1.87
C GLU A 120 -19.18 -12.70 -1.40
N ASP A 121 -18.69 -12.42 -0.18
CA ASP A 121 -18.55 -11.06 0.36
C ASP A 121 -17.66 -10.20 -0.52
N LEU A 122 -16.47 -10.70 -0.86
CA LEU A 122 -15.53 -9.96 -1.71
C LEU A 122 -16.11 -9.73 -3.11
N LYS A 123 -16.83 -10.71 -3.66
CA LYS A 123 -17.50 -10.54 -4.95
C LYS A 123 -18.63 -9.52 -4.89
N ALA A 124 -19.42 -9.51 -3.81
CA ALA A 124 -20.45 -8.51 -3.58
C ALA A 124 -19.85 -7.11 -3.47
N LEU A 125 -18.75 -6.94 -2.71
CA LEU A 125 -18.02 -5.67 -2.61
C LEU A 125 -17.49 -5.20 -3.96
N SER A 126 -16.93 -6.12 -4.76
CA SER A 126 -16.48 -5.81 -6.11
C SER A 126 -17.64 -5.36 -7.00
N ASN A 127 -18.75 -6.06 -6.99
CA ASN A 127 -19.94 -5.69 -7.77
C ASN A 127 -20.54 -4.33 -7.35
N ALA A 128 -20.43 -4.00 -6.06
CA ALA A 128 -20.83 -2.70 -5.53
C ALA A 128 -19.91 -1.55 -5.97
N GLY A 129 -18.69 -1.83 -6.50
CA GLY A 129 -17.76 -0.80 -6.96
C GLY A 129 -16.42 -0.73 -6.23
N LEU A 130 -16.15 -1.59 -5.22
CA LEU A 130 -14.84 -1.68 -4.59
C LEU A 130 -13.89 -2.46 -5.50
N LYS A 131 -13.05 -1.76 -6.26
CA LYS A 131 -12.26 -2.33 -7.37
C LYS A 131 -10.77 -2.44 -7.11
N ILE A 132 -10.23 -1.83 -6.06
CA ILE A 132 -8.81 -1.92 -5.75
C ILE A 132 -8.57 -1.95 -4.24
N ALA A 133 -7.71 -2.87 -3.80
CA ALA A 133 -7.22 -2.97 -2.44
C ALA A 133 -5.70 -2.72 -2.40
N TYR A 134 -5.29 -1.78 -1.54
CA TYR A 134 -3.89 -1.49 -1.26
C TYR A 134 -3.48 -2.29 -0.02
N VAL A 135 -2.58 -3.23 -0.20
CA VAL A 135 -2.17 -4.18 0.85
C VAL A 135 -0.69 -4.00 1.14
N GLY A 136 -0.37 -3.63 2.37
CA GLY A 136 1.01 -3.59 2.83
C GLY A 136 1.53 -5.02 3.01
N PHE A 137 2.41 -5.47 2.12
CA PHE A 137 3.14 -6.73 2.26
C PHE A 137 4.41 -6.52 3.06
N GLU A 138 5.06 -5.39 2.85
CA GLU A 138 6.30 -4.89 3.43
C GLU A 138 7.52 -5.74 3.05
N THR A 139 7.42 -7.07 3.17
CA THR A 139 8.45 -8.06 2.84
C THR A 139 7.81 -9.41 2.51
N GLY A 140 8.53 -10.28 1.80
CA GLY A 140 8.19 -11.69 1.63
C GLY A 140 8.82 -12.61 2.69
N SER A 141 9.64 -12.08 3.60
CA SER A 141 10.30 -12.84 4.65
C SER A 141 9.45 -12.93 5.91
N ASP A 142 9.03 -14.14 6.30
CA ASP A 142 8.26 -14.38 7.51
C ASP A 142 9.03 -13.98 8.78
N GLU A 143 10.36 -14.15 8.79
CA GLU A 143 11.21 -13.73 9.88
C GLU A 143 11.17 -12.20 10.04
N LEU A 144 11.32 -11.46 8.95
CA LEU A 144 11.30 -10.00 8.98
C LEU A 144 9.90 -9.47 9.29
N LEU A 145 8.82 -10.11 8.79
CA LEU A 145 7.44 -9.78 9.17
C LEU A 145 7.23 -9.90 10.68
N LYS A 146 7.76 -10.96 11.30
CA LYS A 146 7.72 -11.16 12.74
C LYS A 146 8.53 -10.09 13.48
N MET A 147 9.73 -9.76 13.01
CA MET A 147 10.61 -8.75 13.63
C MET A 147 9.96 -7.36 13.69
N VAL A 148 9.16 -7.00 12.68
CA VAL A 148 8.48 -5.69 12.61
C VAL A 148 7.02 -5.73 13.06
N HIS A 149 6.59 -6.82 13.70
CA HIS A 149 5.23 -7.03 14.22
C HIS A 149 4.12 -6.82 13.17
N LYS A 150 4.36 -7.26 11.90
CA LYS A 150 3.37 -7.12 10.82
C LYS A 150 2.13 -7.98 11.01
N ASN A 151 2.19 -9.01 11.84
CA ASN A 151 1.09 -9.95 12.14
C ASN A 151 0.45 -10.57 10.88
N ALA A 152 1.26 -10.88 9.89
CA ALA A 152 0.90 -11.65 8.70
C ALA A 152 2.08 -12.53 8.29
N THR A 153 1.82 -13.54 7.48
CA THR A 153 2.81 -14.43 6.90
C THR A 153 2.80 -14.33 5.38
N LYS A 154 3.86 -14.83 4.74
CA LYS A 154 3.95 -14.93 3.28
C LYS A 154 2.75 -15.69 2.68
N ILE A 155 2.31 -16.77 3.34
CA ILE A 155 1.14 -17.55 2.90
C ILE A 155 -0.17 -16.76 3.03
N ASP A 156 -0.31 -15.91 4.05
CA ASP A 156 -1.46 -15.01 4.18
C ASP A 156 -1.54 -14.06 2.98
N PHE A 157 -0.42 -13.49 2.54
CA PHE A 157 -0.36 -12.61 1.38
C PHE A 157 -0.72 -13.34 0.08
N ILE A 158 -0.20 -14.56 -0.12
CA ILE A 158 -0.51 -15.37 -1.29
C ILE A 158 -2.02 -15.66 -1.35
N ASN A 159 -2.61 -16.11 -0.25
CA ASN A 159 -4.02 -16.46 -0.18
C ASN A 159 -4.93 -15.23 -0.32
N ALA A 160 -4.60 -14.11 0.34
CA ALA A 160 -5.34 -12.85 0.21
C ALA A 160 -5.30 -12.32 -1.24
N SER A 161 -4.15 -12.40 -1.91
CA SER A 161 -4.01 -12.01 -3.32
C SER A 161 -4.92 -12.83 -4.23
N LYS A 162 -4.93 -14.14 -4.07
CA LYS A 162 -5.79 -15.04 -4.85
C LYS A 162 -7.29 -14.74 -4.62
N LYS A 163 -7.68 -14.49 -3.36
CA LYS A 163 -9.08 -14.13 -3.05
C LYS A 163 -9.50 -12.80 -3.69
N LEU A 164 -8.64 -11.77 -3.63
CA LEU A 164 -8.91 -10.49 -4.30
C LEU A 164 -9.07 -10.67 -5.81
N MET A 165 -8.13 -11.37 -6.44
CA MET A 165 -8.14 -11.61 -7.89
C MET A 165 -9.37 -12.42 -8.32
N LYS A 166 -9.78 -13.45 -7.56
CA LYS A 166 -11.00 -14.22 -7.79
C LYS A 166 -12.26 -13.36 -7.72
N ALA A 167 -12.26 -12.34 -6.85
CA ALA A 167 -13.37 -11.40 -6.70
C ALA A 167 -13.36 -10.25 -7.71
N ASP A 168 -12.39 -10.16 -8.62
CA ASP A 168 -12.15 -9.03 -9.53
C ASP A 168 -11.88 -7.72 -8.76
N ILE A 169 -11.12 -7.81 -7.66
CA ILE A 169 -10.57 -6.67 -6.94
C ILE A 169 -9.08 -6.61 -7.26
N THR A 170 -8.65 -5.51 -7.86
CA THR A 170 -7.25 -5.28 -8.22
C THR A 170 -6.38 -5.21 -6.97
N LEU A 171 -5.30 -5.99 -6.95
CA LEU A 171 -4.28 -5.91 -5.90
C LEU A 171 -3.28 -4.77 -6.19
N SER A 172 -3.00 -3.96 -5.18
CA SER A 172 -1.83 -3.08 -5.13
C SER A 172 -1.01 -3.44 -3.89
N ALA A 173 0.03 -4.28 -4.05
CA ALA A 173 0.89 -4.69 -2.95
C ALA A 173 2.05 -3.70 -2.76
N THR A 174 2.32 -3.34 -1.50
CA THR A 174 3.39 -2.40 -1.14
C THR A 174 4.47 -3.11 -0.35
N PHE A 175 5.73 -2.87 -0.73
CA PHE A 175 6.94 -3.36 -0.04
C PHE A 175 7.76 -2.18 0.48
N ILE A 176 8.60 -2.43 1.49
CA ILE A 176 9.46 -1.41 2.09
C ILE A 176 10.92 -1.85 2.00
N ASN A 177 11.70 -1.19 1.12
CA ASN A 177 13.15 -1.36 1.08
C ASN A 177 13.80 -0.84 2.36
N GLY A 178 14.84 -1.53 2.80
CA GLY A 178 15.61 -1.16 3.98
C GLY A 178 14.98 -1.60 5.31
N LEU A 179 13.91 -2.39 5.26
CA LEU A 179 13.18 -2.82 6.46
C LEU A 179 14.06 -3.67 7.41
N GLY A 180 15.04 -4.40 6.87
CA GLY A 180 16.00 -5.21 7.63
C GLY A 180 17.15 -4.41 8.26
N GLY A 181 17.35 -3.15 7.88
CA GLY A 181 18.43 -2.28 8.35
C GLY A 181 19.81 -2.57 7.74
N ALA A 182 20.73 -1.62 7.93
CA ALA A 182 22.07 -1.61 7.31
C ALA A 182 23.07 -2.64 7.89
N ASN A 183 22.84 -3.11 9.11
CA ASN A 183 23.82 -3.95 9.83
C ASN A 183 23.67 -5.44 9.52
N ASN A 184 22.78 -5.83 8.63
CA ASN A 184 22.45 -7.23 8.37
C ASN A 184 22.24 -7.48 6.86
N GLU A 185 23.36 -7.63 6.14
CA GLU A 185 23.35 -7.91 4.69
C GLU A 185 22.57 -9.20 4.36
N SER A 186 22.66 -10.22 5.22
CA SER A 186 21.94 -11.48 5.03
C SER A 186 20.42 -11.26 5.08
N VAL A 187 19.92 -10.45 6.03
CA VAL A 187 18.49 -10.12 6.13
C VAL A 187 18.03 -9.31 4.93
N SER A 188 18.80 -8.33 4.48
CA SER A 188 18.50 -7.55 3.28
C SER A 188 18.40 -8.43 2.03
N LYS A 189 19.37 -9.32 1.84
CA LYS A 189 19.36 -10.27 0.74
C LYS A 189 18.13 -11.21 0.79
N THR A 190 17.85 -11.76 1.96
CA THR A 190 16.68 -12.62 2.18
C THR A 190 15.39 -11.85 1.91
N HIS A 191 15.29 -10.61 2.41
CA HIS A 191 14.15 -9.72 2.14
C HIS A 191 13.91 -9.56 0.64
N ALA A 192 14.94 -9.23 -0.15
CA ALA A 192 14.81 -9.03 -1.60
C ALA A 192 14.38 -10.31 -2.32
N LEU A 193 15.05 -11.44 -2.02
CA LEU A 193 14.78 -12.72 -2.69
C LEU A 193 13.40 -13.30 -2.34
N GLU A 194 13.03 -13.29 -1.06
CA GLU A 194 11.74 -13.81 -0.62
C GLU A 194 10.58 -12.91 -1.04
N SER A 195 10.80 -11.60 -1.14
CA SER A 195 9.81 -10.67 -1.68
C SER A 195 9.59 -10.91 -3.19
N ALA A 196 10.66 -11.16 -3.94
CA ALA A 196 10.55 -11.53 -5.35
C ALA A 196 9.84 -12.89 -5.54
N ASP A 197 10.16 -13.90 -4.72
CA ASP A 197 9.48 -15.19 -4.73
C ASP A 197 7.98 -15.06 -4.42
N LEU A 198 7.62 -14.25 -3.43
CA LEU A 198 6.22 -13.93 -3.13
C LEU A 198 5.51 -13.31 -4.35
N VAL A 199 6.13 -12.32 -4.98
CA VAL A 199 5.58 -11.63 -6.16
C VAL A 199 5.44 -12.60 -7.35
N ASN A 200 6.42 -13.47 -7.57
CA ASN A 200 6.33 -14.52 -8.60
C ASN A 200 5.17 -15.50 -8.35
N LYS A 201 4.95 -15.88 -7.08
CA LYS A 201 3.88 -16.84 -6.68
C LYS A 201 2.46 -16.27 -6.78
N ILE A 202 2.31 -14.94 -6.69
CA ILE A 202 1.00 -14.27 -6.82
C ILE A 202 0.73 -13.77 -8.23
N CYS A 203 1.63 -14.03 -9.17
CA CYS A 203 1.43 -13.67 -10.57
C CYS A 203 0.15 -14.32 -11.10
N PRO A 204 -0.82 -13.54 -11.64
CA PRO A 204 -2.04 -14.11 -12.20
C PRO A 204 -1.77 -14.87 -13.49
N ASP A 205 -2.63 -15.86 -13.78
CA ASP A 205 -2.56 -16.66 -15.01
C ASP A 205 -3.13 -15.93 -16.24
N ASP A 206 -3.79 -14.80 -16.03
CA ASP A 206 -4.38 -13.95 -17.05
C ASP A 206 -3.61 -12.60 -17.19
N GLU A 207 -4.06 -11.74 -18.12
CA GLU A 207 -3.46 -10.45 -18.42
C GLU A 207 -4.00 -9.30 -17.55
N ARG A 208 -4.69 -9.62 -16.43
CA ARG A 208 -5.21 -8.57 -15.55
C ARG A 208 -4.11 -7.65 -15.04
N MET A 209 -4.44 -6.38 -14.91
CA MET A 209 -3.54 -5.39 -14.32
C MET A 209 -3.50 -5.54 -12.80
N TRP A 210 -2.31 -5.51 -12.23
CA TRP A 210 -2.06 -5.46 -10.80
C TRP A 210 -0.82 -4.64 -10.51
N TYR A 211 -0.58 -4.30 -9.24
CA TYR A 211 0.42 -3.31 -8.89
C TYR A 211 1.34 -3.81 -7.79
N ILE A 212 2.64 -3.52 -7.98
CA ILE A 212 3.67 -3.65 -6.95
C ILE A 212 4.28 -2.27 -6.74
N ALA A 213 4.27 -1.80 -5.50
CA ALA A 213 4.87 -0.54 -5.11
C ALA A 213 6.00 -0.76 -4.10
N PHE A 214 7.09 -0.02 -4.24
CA PHE A 214 8.16 0.03 -3.27
C PHE A 214 8.27 1.43 -2.66
N LEU A 215 8.41 1.45 -1.32
CA LEU A 215 8.80 2.61 -0.54
C LEU A 215 10.19 2.33 0.05
N SER A 216 10.99 3.36 0.27
CA SER A 216 12.18 3.23 1.11
C SER A 216 11.81 3.56 2.55
N LEU A 217 12.26 2.75 3.48
CA LEU A 217 12.01 2.95 4.91
C LEU A 217 12.42 4.37 5.31
N MET A 218 11.57 5.00 6.06
CA MET A 218 11.83 6.20 6.85
C MET A 218 11.42 5.90 8.29
N VAL A 219 12.22 6.36 9.23
CA VAL A 219 12.06 6.06 10.66
C VAL A 219 11.75 7.35 11.42
N PRO A 220 10.50 7.83 11.35
CA PRO A 220 10.11 9.08 12.00
C PRO A 220 10.00 8.91 13.52
N PRO A 221 10.22 10.02 14.29
CA PRO A 221 10.02 10.02 15.75
C PRO A 221 8.66 9.51 16.17
N GLY A 222 8.64 8.75 17.27
CA GLY A 222 7.43 8.19 17.88
C GLY A 222 7.11 6.76 17.43
N THR A 223 7.77 6.23 16.40
CA THR A 223 7.63 4.82 16.02
C THR A 223 8.51 3.92 16.91
N VAL A 224 8.11 2.65 17.08
CA VAL A 224 8.93 1.65 17.80
C VAL A 224 10.30 1.50 17.14
N MET A 225 10.33 1.56 15.80
CA MET A 225 11.59 1.48 15.04
C MET A 225 12.50 2.69 15.30
N TYR A 226 11.94 3.88 15.54
CA TYR A 226 12.71 5.06 15.95
C TYR A 226 13.37 4.86 17.33
N GLU A 227 12.64 4.27 18.28
CA GLU A 227 13.20 3.94 19.59
C GLU A 227 14.32 2.89 19.49
N LYS A 228 14.17 1.87 18.62
CA LYS A 228 15.24 0.92 18.30
C LYS A 228 16.47 1.63 17.71
N LYS A 229 16.28 2.61 16.84
CA LYS A 229 17.36 3.43 16.28
C LYS A 229 18.10 4.22 17.36
N LEU A 230 17.38 4.86 18.29
CA LEU A 230 18.00 5.60 19.40
C LEU A 230 18.85 4.70 20.32
N ARG A 231 18.46 3.43 20.50
CA ARG A 231 19.20 2.44 21.27
C ARG A 231 20.31 1.72 20.49
N ASN A 232 20.59 2.13 19.24
CA ASN A 232 21.51 1.49 18.32
C ASN A 232 21.18 0.00 18.01
N GLU A 233 19.92 -0.40 18.19
CA GLU A 233 19.41 -1.72 17.82
C GLU A 233 19.01 -1.80 16.33
N PHE A 234 18.83 -0.66 15.68
CA PHE A 234 18.50 -0.52 14.27
C PHE A 234 19.29 0.62 13.64
N LYS A 235 19.77 0.39 12.41
CA LYS A 235 20.43 1.41 11.59
C LYS A 235 19.78 1.45 10.21
N GLU A 236 19.37 2.64 9.77
CA GLU A 236 18.80 2.84 8.44
C GLU A 236 19.84 2.58 7.35
N MET A 237 19.39 1.99 6.26
CA MET A 237 20.20 1.81 5.05
C MET A 237 20.42 3.15 4.35
N ASN A 238 21.62 3.33 3.79
CA ASN A 238 21.91 4.44 2.88
C ASN A 238 21.35 4.19 1.46
N SER A 239 21.44 5.19 0.59
CA SER A 239 20.90 5.11 -0.77
C SER A 239 21.48 3.99 -1.62
N TYR A 240 22.77 3.66 -1.43
CA TYR A 240 23.44 2.58 -2.15
C TYR A 240 22.90 1.21 -1.72
N GLU A 241 22.76 0.98 -0.43
CA GLU A 241 22.20 -0.26 0.14
C GLU A 241 20.75 -0.45 -0.29
N ILE A 242 19.93 0.59 -0.25
CA ILE A 242 18.52 0.58 -0.71
C ILE A 242 18.44 0.21 -2.20
N LEU A 243 19.26 0.81 -3.05
CA LEU A 243 19.26 0.51 -4.49
C LEU A 243 19.79 -0.90 -4.79
N THR A 244 20.76 -1.38 -4.01
CA THR A 244 21.30 -2.74 -4.14
C THR A 244 20.24 -3.79 -3.80
N GLU A 245 19.48 -3.57 -2.71
CA GLU A 245 18.37 -4.43 -2.30
C GLU A 245 17.27 -4.43 -3.38
N LEU A 246 16.87 -3.25 -3.87
CA LEU A 246 15.87 -3.12 -4.92
C LEU A 246 16.32 -3.77 -6.24
N LYS A 247 17.61 -3.64 -6.60
CA LYS A 247 18.20 -4.29 -7.77
C LYS A 247 18.02 -5.80 -7.69
N LEU A 248 18.41 -6.40 -6.56
CA LEU A 248 18.32 -7.84 -6.34
C LEU A 248 16.86 -8.33 -6.42
N PHE A 249 15.91 -7.58 -5.86
CA PHE A 249 14.48 -7.88 -6.01
C PHE A 249 14.06 -7.91 -7.49
N VAL A 250 14.38 -6.85 -8.25
CA VAL A 250 13.99 -6.76 -9.67
C VAL A 250 14.66 -7.85 -10.50
N GLU A 251 15.93 -8.16 -10.27
CA GLU A 251 16.66 -9.25 -10.93
C GLU A 251 16.01 -10.61 -10.70
N SER A 252 15.46 -10.84 -9.50
CA SER A 252 14.86 -12.10 -9.07
C SER A 252 13.40 -12.28 -9.52
N ILE A 253 12.79 -11.26 -10.11
CA ILE A 253 11.46 -11.38 -10.70
C ILE A 253 11.55 -12.30 -11.93
N ASN A 254 10.70 -13.32 -11.94
CA ASN A 254 10.56 -14.26 -13.04
C ASN A 254 9.13 -14.81 -13.08
N PHE A 255 8.23 -14.09 -13.73
CA PHE A 255 6.83 -14.47 -13.78
C PHE A 255 6.63 -15.77 -14.58
N PRO A 256 5.81 -16.71 -14.08
CA PRO A 256 5.39 -17.88 -14.83
C PRO A 256 4.58 -17.47 -16.06
N ASN A 257 3.70 -16.47 -15.92
CA ASN A 257 2.96 -15.89 -17.05
C ASN A 257 3.72 -14.70 -17.62
N LYS A 258 4.28 -14.84 -18.83
CA LYS A 258 5.05 -13.78 -19.50
C LYS A 258 4.19 -12.62 -20.02
N SER A 259 2.90 -12.81 -20.14
CA SER A 259 1.92 -11.75 -20.47
C SER A 259 1.43 -10.98 -19.22
N ALA A 260 1.94 -11.30 -18.02
CA ALA A 260 1.51 -10.65 -16.79
C ALA A 260 1.68 -9.13 -16.82
N ASN A 261 0.61 -8.42 -16.53
CA ASN A 261 0.59 -6.96 -16.56
C ASN A 261 0.82 -6.36 -15.16
N CYS A 262 2.01 -6.62 -14.60
CA CYS A 262 2.43 -6.13 -13.29
C CYS A 262 3.00 -4.71 -13.39
N ILE A 263 2.25 -3.71 -12.95
CA ILE A 263 2.71 -2.33 -12.92
C ILE A 263 3.58 -2.11 -11.68
N PHE A 264 4.87 -1.91 -11.90
CA PHE A 264 5.85 -1.58 -10.88
C PHE A 264 5.92 -0.07 -10.65
N ARG A 265 5.96 0.33 -9.38
CA ARG A 265 6.09 1.73 -8.97
C ARG A 265 7.04 1.86 -7.79
N SER A 266 8.07 2.68 -7.94
CA SER A 266 8.96 3.12 -6.86
C SER A 266 9.13 4.64 -6.94
N ASN A 267 8.00 5.36 -7.16
CA ASN A 267 7.97 6.81 -7.35
C ASN A 267 7.46 7.59 -6.13
N HIS A 268 7.28 6.92 -4.98
CA HIS A 268 6.93 7.57 -3.72
C HIS A 268 8.04 8.54 -3.29
N ALA A 269 7.67 9.59 -2.53
CA ALA A 269 8.61 10.61 -2.07
C ALA A 269 9.71 10.05 -1.15
N SER A 270 9.48 8.93 -0.47
CA SER A 270 10.51 8.25 0.34
C SER A 270 11.64 7.62 -0.48
N ASN A 271 11.46 7.38 -1.78
CA ASN A 271 12.46 6.71 -2.61
C ASN A 271 13.53 7.67 -3.12
N TYR A 272 14.76 7.20 -3.19
CA TYR A 272 15.90 7.93 -3.76
C TYR A 272 15.82 8.04 -5.28
N LEU A 273 15.20 7.05 -5.95
CA LEU A 273 15.11 6.97 -7.40
C LEU A 273 13.67 6.65 -7.82
N PRO A 274 12.99 7.55 -8.56
CA PRO A 274 11.63 7.32 -9.02
C PRO A 274 11.64 6.36 -10.20
N LEU A 275 11.07 5.15 -10.01
CA LEU A 275 10.98 4.11 -11.04
C LEU A 275 9.53 3.77 -11.33
N ARG A 276 9.26 3.39 -12.58
CA ARG A 276 7.98 2.84 -13.03
C ARG A 276 8.15 1.99 -14.29
N GLY A 277 7.26 1.04 -14.47
CA GLY A 277 7.22 0.21 -15.69
C GLY A 277 6.32 -1.00 -15.51
N VAL A 278 6.18 -1.81 -16.54
CA VAL A 278 5.59 -3.15 -16.47
C VAL A 278 6.74 -4.11 -16.21
N LEU A 279 6.75 -4.81 -15.06
CA LEU A 279 7.93 -5.58 -14.62
C LEU A 279 8.44 -6.57 -15.65
N GLU A 280 7.57 -7.34 -16.30
CA GLU A 280 8.02 -8.32 -17.29
C GLU A 280 8.64 -7.67 -18.53
N ARG A 281 7.99 -6.62 -19.04
CA ARG A 281 8.43 -5.95 -20.27
C ARG A 281 9.59 -4.99 -20.05
N ASP A 282 9.54 -4.22 -18.98
CA ASP A 282 10.44 -3.09 -18.74
C ASP A 282 11.58 -3.44 -17.77
N LYS A 283 11.74 -4.72 -17.38
CA LYS A 283 12.71 -5.18 -16.39
C LYS A 283 14.14 -4.69 -16.66
N SER A 284 14.65 -4.88 -17.88
CA SER A 284 15.99 -4.45 -18.26
C SER A 284 16.17 -2.93 -18.17
N LYS A 285 15.15 -2.16 -18.58
CA LYS A 285 15.14 -0.70 -18.46
C LYS A 285 15.18 -0.25 -16.99
N ILE A 286 14.39 -0.88 -16.13
CA ILE A 286 14.37 -0.58 -14.69
C ILE A 286 15.74 -0.86 -14.08
N LEU A 287 16.35 -2.01 -14.37
CA LEU A 287 17.68 -2.39 -13.90
C LEU A 287 18.75 -1.38 -14.36
N ASN A 288 18.74 -0.98 -15.62
CA ASN A 288 19.69 0.02 -16.15
C ASN A 288 19.60 1.36 -15.41
N ILE A 289 18.38 1.80 -15.06
CA ILE A 289 18.18 3.03 -14.28
C ILE A 289 18.72 2.85 -12.85
N ILE A 290 18.47 1.71 -12.19
CA ILE A 290 19.01 1.42 -10.85
C ILE A 290 20.53 1.41 -10.89
N GLU A 291 21.16 0.74 -11.85
CA GLU A 291 22.60 0.70 -12.02
C GLU A 291 23.21 2.07 -12.27
N SER A 292 22.52 2.92 -13.02
CA SER A 292 22.94 4.31 -13.20
C SER A 292 22.94 5.07 -11.87
N GLY A 293 21.92 4.84 -11.01
CA GLY A 293 21.86 5.40 -9.65
C GLY A 293 22.96 4.90 -8.73
N LEU A 294 23.33 3.61 -8.84
CA LEU A 294 24.44 3.01 -8.08
C LEU A 294 25.80 3.59 -8.48
N ARG A 295 25.99 3.91 -9.78
CA ARG A 295 27.22 4.51 -10.30
C ARG A 295 27.31 6.03 -10.08
N ASN A 296 26.17 6.73 -10.08
CA ASN A 296 26.14 8.19 -9.99
C ASN A 296 25.10 8.66 -8.97
N LYS A 297 25.56 9.01 -7.78
CA LYS A 297 24.69 9.49 -6.69
C LYS A 297 24.01 10.83 -7.00
N ASN A 298 24.51 11.62 -7.96
CA ASN A 298 23.95 12.93 -8.29
C ASN A 298 22.55 12.86 -8.94
N ILE A 299 22.14 11.69 -9.46
CA ILE A 299 20.81 11.50 -10.02
C ILE A 299 19.78 11.06 -8.96
N LEU A 300 20.24 10.80 -7.73
CA LEU A 300 19.37 10.38 -6.64
C LEU A 300 18.76 11.59 -5.95
N ARG A 301 17.53 11.40 -5.44
CA ARG A 301 16.91 12.40 -4.57
C ARG A 301 17.77 12.58 -3.32
N ALA A 302 18.11 13.83 -3.00
CA ALA A 302 18.81 14.14 -1.76
C ALA A 302 17.96 13.80 -0.53
N GLU A 303 18.59 13.43 0.58
CA GLU A 303 17.93 12.96 1.80
C GLU A 303 16.84 13.94 2.30
N HIS A 304 17.14 15.24 2.29
CA HIS A 304 16.23 16.28 2.76
C HIS A 304 15.01 16.54 1.86
N TYR A 305 14.97 15.93 0.66
CA TYR A 305 13.79 15.94 -0.24
C TYR A 305 12.96 14.65 -0.14
N ARG A 306 13.38 13.69 0.67
CA ARG A 306 12.56 12.52 0.95
C ARG A 306 11.44 12.88 1.92
N ALA A 307 10.26 12.26 1.74
CA ALA A 307 9.09 12.49 2.57
C ALA A 307 8.20 11.23 2.66
N LEU A 308 7.39 11.16 3.72
CA LEU A 308 6.34 10.16 3.92
C LEU A 308 4.98 10.67 3.42
#